data_1e730b977acb7c3cea1da3beae6eb6ef
#
_entry.id   1e730b977acb7c3cea1da3beae6eb6ef
#
_cell.length_a   1.000
_cell.length_b   1.000
_cell.length_c   1.000
_cell.angle_alpha   90.00
_cell.angle_beta   90.00
_cell.angle_gamma   90.00
#
_symmetry.space_group_name_H-M   'P 1'
#
loop_
_entity.id
_entity.type
_entity.pdbx_description
1 polymer ?
#
loop_
_entity_poly.entity_id
_entity_poly.type
_entity_poly.pdbx_seq_one_letter_code
_entity_poly.pdbx_strand_id
1 'polypeptide(L)'
;MSERYGDFQLEIYQAGLRGIQPRYPVDFAGLERAAAATLPAWIMNYVAGGAGNERTQRANVEAFDRWGLVPRMMNGAYERDLTTHLFGIELPTPLFMCPIGVIGICAQDFHGDLQVARAAARTGVPMVASTLSQDPLEAVAAEFGSTPGFFQLYTPRDRDVAVSLIQRAERAGFKALVITLDTWMTGWRPRDLNIANFPQLRGLCLANYFSDEHFRKLLPAAPEDDPASAVMEWARVFGHSMRWDDLTWIREATRLPIVLKGISHADDVRRAKDLGVDGIYCSNHGGRQANGGLSALQTLPDVVKAADGVPVLFDSGVRNGSDVIKAIAMGADAVGVGRPYAYAMAIGGEDGVVHQLRSMLAEADLLMAIDGFPTIADVKRADLRPVD
;
A
#
# COMPACT_ATOMS: atom_id res chain seq x y z
N MET A 1 7.14 -30.03 -7.18
CA MET A 1 7.77 -28.82 -7.74
C MET A 1 7.09 -27.67 -7.09
N SER A 2 7.81 -26.74 -6.47
CA SER A 2 7.20 -25.50 -5.98
C SER A 2 6.58 -24.78 -7.19
N GLU A 3 5.31 -24.38 -7.08
CA GLU A 3 4.68 -23.57 -8.11
C GLU A 3 5.45 -22.23 -8.23
N ARG A 4 5.89 -21.89 -9.43
CA ARG A 4 6.53 -20.60 -9.71
C ARG A 4 5.45 -19.57 -9.96
N TYR A 5 5.67 -18.34 -9.59
CA TYR A 5 4.70 -17.27 -9.87
C TYR A 5 4.41 -17.14 -11.38
N GLY A 6 5.43 -17.30 -12.24
CA GLY A 6 5.30 -17.26 -13.70
C GLY A 6 4.42 -18.37 -14.29
N ASP A 7 4.19 -19.47 -13.56
CA ASP A 7 3.32 -20.56 -14.03
C ASP A 7 1.86 -20.09 -14.20
N PHE A 8 1.45 -18.98 -13.57
CA PHE A 8 0.14 -18.37 -13.79
C PHE A 8 -0.11 -18.00 -15.27
N GLN A 9 0.90 -17.57 -16.00
CA GLN A 9 0.79 -17.33 -17.44
C GLN A 9 0.41 -18.63 -18.18
N LEU A 10 1.05 -19.75 -17.80
CA LEU A 10 0.76 -21.05 -18.41
C LEU A 10 -0.65 -21.55 -18.10
N GLU A 11 -1.15 -21.33 -16.87
CA GLU A 11 -2.55 -21.64 -16.50
C GLU A 11 -3.53 -20.91 -17.44
N ILE A 12 -3.28 -19.62 -17.72
CA ILE A 12 -4.12 -18.83 -18.63
C ILE A 12 -4.09 -19.40 -20.04
N TYR A 13 -2.91 -19.72 -20.57
CA TYR A 13 -2.80 -20.32 -21.91
C TYR A 13 -3.48 -21.69 -22.01
N GLN A 14 -3.32 -22.54 -21.00
CA GLN A 14 -3.97 -23.85 -20.95
C GLN A 14 -5.49 -23.76 -20.87
N ALA A 15 -6.01 -22.77 -20.11
CA ALA A 15 -7.45 -22.49 -20.09
C ALA A 15 -7.95 -22.04 -21.47
N GLY A 16 -7.14 -21.25 -22.19
CA GLY A 16 -7.42 -20.79 -23.56
C GLY A 16 -7.56 -21.92 -24.57
N LEU A 17 -6.87 -23.06 -24.40
CA LEU A 17 -7.06 -24.25 -25.25
C LEU A 17 -8.49 -24.80 -25.17
N ARG A 18 -9.23 -24.48 -24.12
CA ARG A 18 -10.64 -24.85 -23.92
C ARG A 18 -11.59 -23.70 -24.20
N GLY A 19 -11.10 -22.57 -24.77
CA GLY A 19 -11.90 -21.38 -25.06
C GLY A 19 -12.20 -20.54 -23.82
N ILE A 20 -11.53 -20.77 -22.68
CA ILE A 20 -11.74 -20.03 -21.44
C ILE A 20 -10.75 -18.86 -21.38
N GLN A 21 -11.29 -17.64 -21.34
CA GLN A 21 -10.51 -16.40 -21.15
C GLN A 21 -10.39 -16.07 -19.67
N PRO A 22 -9.38 -15.25 -19.25
CA PRO A 22 -9.30 -14.73 -17.91
C PRO A 22 -10.57 -13.97 -17.52
N ARG A 23 -11.07 -14.22 -16.32
CA ARG A 23 -12.28 -13.57 -15.80
C ARG A 23 -12.07 -12.06 -15.58
N TYR A 24 -10.85 -11.68 -15.25
CA TYR A 24 -10.47 -10.29 -14.98
C TYR A 24 -9.33 -9.87 -15.91
N PRO A 25 -9.21 -8.56 -16.22
CA PRO A 25 -8.09 -8.06 -17.01
C PRO A 25 -6.73 -8.37 -16.38
N VAL A 26 -5.73 -8.64 -17.20
CA VAL A 26 -4.34 -8.87 -16.77
C VAL A 26 -3.47 -7.61 -16.91
N ASP A 27 -4.00 -6.55 -17.55
CA ASP A 27 -3.33 -5.26 -17.73
C ASP A 27 -4.01 -4.14 -16.94
N PHE A 28 -3.23 -3.14 -16.54
CA PHE A 28 -3.73 -2.03 -15.73
C PHE A 28 -4.83 -1.22 -16.41
N ALA A 29 -4.70 -0.95 -17.70
CA ALA A 29 -5.68 -0.13 -18.43
C ALA A 29 -7.04 -0.84 -18.54
N GLY A 30 -7.04 -2.15 -18.78
CA GLY A 30 -8.23 -2.98 -18.74
C GLY A 30 -8.89 -3.00 -17.36
N LEU A 31 -8.06 -3.13 -16.33
CA LEU A 31 -8.51 -3.14 -14.93
C LEU A 31 -9.17 -1.81 -14.53
N GLU A 32 -8.54 -0.68 -14.88
CA GLU A 32 -9.08 0.67 -14.60
C GLU A 32 -10.40 0.91 -15.32
N ARG A 33 -10.52 0.51 -16.60
CA ARG A 33 -11.77 0.62 -17.36
C ARG A 33 -12.89 -0.22 -16.74
N ALA A 34 -12.58 -1.45 -16.33
CA ALA A 34 -13.55 -2.34 -15.70
C ALA A 34 -14.02 -1.79 -14.33
N ALA A 35 -13.08 -1.29 -13.50
CA ALA A 35 -13.41 -0.66 -12.23
C ALA A 35 -14.29 0.60 -12.42
N ALA A 36 -13.98 1.44 -13.43
CA ALA A 36 -14.77 2.63 -13.74
C ALA A 36 -16.19 2.30 -14.19
N ALA A 37 -16.40 1.14 -14.82
CA ALA A 37 -17.74 0.66 -15.19
C ALA A 37 -18.51 0.04 -14.01
N THR A 38 -17.81 -0.37 -12.95
CA THR A 38 -18.38 -1.08 -11.80
C THR A 38 -18.65 -0.17 -10.62
N LEU A 39 -17.69 0.70 -10.28
CA LEU A 39 -17.78 1.58 -9.11
C LEU A 39 -18.74 2.75 -9.37
N PRO A 40 -19.53 3.14 -8.36
CA PRO A 40 -20.17 4.45 -8.37
C PRO A 40 -19.14 5.57 -8.61
N ALA A 41 -19.52 6.58 -9.39
CA ALA A 41 -18.61 7.66 -9.79
C ALA A 41 -17.91 8.34 -8.60
N TRP A 42 -18.59 8.48 -7.46
CA TRP A 42 -18.02 9.12 -6.27
C TRP A 42 -16.94 8.28 -5.59
N ILE A 43 -17.00 6.94 -5.65
CA ILE A 43 -15.92 6.05 -5.18
C ILE A 43 -14.78 6.06 -6.20
N MET A 44 -15.12 5.91 -7.49
CA MET A 44 -14.10 5.92 -8.55
C MET A 44 -13.31 7.22 -8.56
N ASN A 45 -13.95 8.39 -8.43
CA ASN A 45 -13.28 9.68 -8.33
C ASN A 45 -12.31 9.74 -7.15
N TYR A 46 -12.73 9.22 -5.99
CA TYR A 46 -11.88 9.20 -4.81
C TYR A 46 -10.66 8.29 -5.00
N VAL A 47 -10.84 7.08 -5.52
CA VAL A 47 -9.74 6.10 -5.72
C VAL A 47 -8.78 6.55 -6.82
N ALA A 48 -9.31 6.95 -7.96
CA ALA A 48 -8.52 7.33 -9.13
C ALA A 48 -7.88 8.71 -9.01
N GLY A 49 -8.53 9.66 -8.29
CA GLY A 49 -8.12 11.05 -8.23
C GLY A 49 -6.77 11.29 -7.55
N GLY A 50 -6.11 12.37 -7.97
CA GLY A 50 -4.90 12.92 -7.37
C GLY A 50 -5.08 14.36 -6.91
N ALA A 51 -4.00 14.96 -6.41
CA ALA A 51 -3.99 16.36 -5.99
C ALA A 51 -3.86 17.31 -7.19
N GLY A 52 -4.50 18.48 -7.11
CA GLY A 52 -4.44 19.54 -8.11
C GLY A 52 -4.82 19.05 -9.52
N ASN A 53 -3.99 19.32 -10.51
CA ASN A 53 -4.16 18.83 -11.88
C ASN A 53 -3.54 17.43 -12.12
N GLU A 54 -3.25 16.69 -11.06
CA GLU A 54 -2.72 15.31 -11.08
C GLU A 54 -1.33 15.18 -11.75
N ARG A 55 -0.54 16.24 -11.80
CA ARG A 55 0.79 16.22 -12.41
C ARG A 55 1.73 15.26 -11.68
N THR A 56 1.78 15.31 -10.34
CA THR A 56 2.63 14.41 -9.56
C THR A 56 2.17 12.95 -9.70
N GLN A 57 0.85 12.71 -9.78
CA GLN A 57 0.32 11.37 -10.00
C GLN A 57 0.76 10.79 -11.35
N ARG A 58 0.70 11.57 -12.43
CA ARG A 58 1.20 11.14 -13.75
C ARG A 58 2.71 10.94 -13.72
N ALA A 59 3.45 11.89 -13.15
CA ALA A 59 4.91 11.79 -13.02
C ALA A 59 5.38 10.54 -12.28
N ASN A 60 4.61 10.04 -11.30
CA ASN A 60 4.92 8.78 -10.60
C ASN A 60 4.90 7.58 -11.56
N VAL A 61 3.97 7.54 -12.50
CA VAL A 61 3.87 6.44 -13.48
C VAL A 61 4.95 6.62 -14.56
N GLU A 62 5.04 7.80 -15.15
CA GLU A 62 5.99 8.12 -16.21
C GLU A 62 7.46 7.98 -15.78
N ALA A 63 7.75 8.06 -14.47
CA ALA A 63 9.09 7.90 -13.96
C ALA A 63 9.67 6.50 -14.21
N PHE A 64 8.82 5.46 -14.22
CA PHE A 64 9.26 4.09 -14.52
C PHE A 64 9.67 3.91 -16.00
N ASP A 65 9.05 4.66 -16.91
CA ASP A 65 9.37 4.59 -18.35
C ASP A 65 10.74 5.16 -18.67
N ARG A 66 11.32 5.96 -17.76
CA ARG A 66 12.64 6.57 -17.92
C ARG A 66 13.80 5.65 -17.58
N TRP A 67 13.52 4.43 -17.15
CA TRP A 67 14.54 3.46 -16.74
C TRP A 67 14.34 2.13 -17.43
N GLY A 68 15.43 1.57 -17.95
CA GLY A 68 15.49 0.25 -18.56
C GLY A 68 16.44 -0.66 -17.77
N LEU A 69 16.02 -1.92 -17.56
CA LEU A 69 16.90 -2.98 -17.05
C LEU A 69 17.78 -3.49 -18.17
N VAL A 70 19.05 -3.73 -17.89
CA VAL A 70 19.97 -4.36 -18.86
C VAL A 70 20.00 -5.86 -18.58
N PRO A 71 19.46 -6.70 -19.50
CA PRO A 71 19.40 -8.14 -19.28
C PRO A 71 20.79 -8.78 -19.31
N ARG A 72 20.95 -9.85 -18.54
CA ARG A 72 22.16 -10.66 -18.46
C ARG A 72 21.88 -12.10 -18.83
N MET A 73 22.22 -12.45 -20.06
CA MET A 73 22.00 -13.81 -20.58
C MET A 73 22.94 -14.84 -19.95
N MET A 74 22.52 -16.11 -19.99
CA MET A 74 23.27 -17.26 -19.52
C MET A 74 23.58 -17.28 -18.01
N ASN A 75 22.78 -16.56 -17.21
CA ASN A 75 22.91 -16.49 -15.75
C ASN A 75 22.17 -17.62 -14.99
N GLY A 76 21.53 -18.55 -15.71
CA GLY A 76 20.90 -19.71 -15.07
C GLY A 76 19.65 -19.39 -14.25
N ALA A 77 18.89 -18.35 -14.59
CA ALA A 77 17.68 -17.94 -13.88
C ALA A 77 16.47 -18.85 -14.15
N TYR A 78 16.70 -20.18 -14.26
CA TYR A 78 15.62 -21.15 -14.36
C TYR A 78 14.85 -21.28 -13.04
N GLU A 79 15.56 -21.37 -11.91
CA GLU A 79 14.99 -21.24 -10.57
C GLU A 79 15.11 -19.79 -10.13
N ARG A 80 14.02 -19.20 -9.66
CA ARG A 80 14.01 -17.82 -9.11
C ARG A 80 13.50 -17.85 -7.70
N ASP A 81 14.07 -16.95 -6.89
CA ASP A 81 13.68 -16.71 -5.51
C ASP A 81 13.32 -15.23 -5.34
N LEU A 82 12.03 -14.97 -5.09
CA LEU A 82 11.50 -13.66 -4.83
C LEU A 82 11.45 -13.33 -3.33
N THR A 83 11.97 -14.20 -2.48
CA THR A 83 11.96 -14.02 -1.01
C THR A 83 12.69 -12.74 -0.62
N THR A 84 12.10 -12.00 0.29
CA THR A 84 12.70 -10.81 0.93
C THR A 84 12.50 -10.86 2.44
N HIS A 85 13.21 -9.98 3.18
CA HIS A 85 13.11 -9.91 4.62
C HIS A 85 12.82 -8.48 5.06
N LEU A 86 11.82 -8.30 5.92
CA LEU A 86 11.48 -7.03 6.55
C LEU A 86 11.28 -7.23 8.05
N PHE A 87 11.94 -6.42 8.87
CA PHE A 87 11.74 -6.40 10.33
C PHE A 87 11.92 -7.78 10.98
N GLY A 88 12.86 -8.59 10.48
CA GLY A 88 13.10 -9.96 10.95
C GLY A 88 12.08 -10.99 10.48
N ILE A 89 11.17 -10.62 9.56
CA ILE A 89 10.15 -11.49 8.98
C ILE A 89 10.57 -11.85 7.56
N GLU A 90 10.52 -13.13 7.23
CA GLU A 90 10.65 -13.61 5.86
C GLU A 90 9.32 -13.44 5.12
N LEU A 91 9.39 -12.84 3.94
CA LEU A 91 8.25 -12.63 3.04
C LEU A 91 8.51 -13.38 1.73
N PRO A 92 7.53 -14.10 1.18
CA PRO A 92 7.73 -14.89 -0.04
C PRO A 92 7.96 -14.03 -1.29
N THR A 93 7.73 -12.73 -1.21
CA THR A 93 7.84 -11.77 -2.31
C THR A 93 8.07 -10.36 -1.78
N PRO A 94 8.74 -9.48 -2.53
CA PRO A 94 8.91 -8.08 -2.14
C PRO A 94 7.66 -7.22 -2.37
N LEU A 95 6.57 -7.80 -2.89
CA LEU A 95 5.31 -7.09 -3.13
C LEU A 95 4.49 -7.01 -1.84
N PHE A 96 3.84 -5.86 -1.60
CA PHE A 96 2.82 -5.71 -0.55
C PHE A 96 1.68 -4.79 -1.01
N MET A 97 0.52 -4.88 -0.36
CA MET A 97 -0.64 -4.01 -0.60
C MET A 97 -0.56 -2.76 0.27
N CYS A 98 -0.55 -1.58 -0.37
CA CYS A 98 -0.51 -0.28 0.30
C CYS A 98 -1.75 -0.01 1.15
N PRO A 99 -1.67 0.82 2.19
CA PRO A 99 -2.84 1.23 2.94
C PRO A 99 -3.76 2.11 2.08
N ILE A 100 -5.04 1.74 1.99
CA ILE A 100 -6.09 2.48 1.28
C ILE A 100 -7.28 2.67 2.21
N GLY A 101 -7.51 3.90 2.67
CA GLY A 101 -8.54 4.25 3.64
C GLY A 101 -9.99 4.19 3.14
N VAL A 102 -10.23 3.66 1.94
CA VAL A 102 -11.57 3.43 1.36
C VAL A 102 -11.70 2.06 0.71
N ILE A 103 -10.75 1.16 0.99
CA ILE A 103 -10.78 -0.16 0.34
C ILE A 103 -12.04 -0.94 0.73
N GLY A 104 -12.54 -0.75 1.94
CA GLY A 104 -13.77 -1.35 2.40
C GLY A 104 -14.95 -1.09 1.47
N ILE A 105 -15.14 0.16 1.08
CA ILE A 105 -16.26 0.57 0.21
C ILE A 105 -16.00 0.38 -1.29
N CYS A 106 -14.82 -0.10 -1.69
CA CYS A 106 -14.58 -0.54 -3.06
C CYS A 106 -15.19 -1.91 -3.34
N ALA A 107 -15.43 -2.72 -2.33
CA ALA A 107 -16.13 -4.00 -2.46
C ALA A 107 -17.65 -3.81 -2.59
N GLN A 108 -18.31 -4.75 -3.29
CA GLN A 108 -19.76 -4.72 -3.52
C GLN A 108 -20.57 -4.83 -2.21
N ASP A 109 -20.05 -5.55 -1.23
CA ASP A 109 -20.64 -5.77 0.10
C ASP A 109 -20.15 -4.79 1.17
N PHE A 110 -19.30 -3.84 0.81
CA PHE A 110 -18.67 -2.87 1.71
C PHE A 110 -17.75 -3.49 2.78
N HIS A 111 -17.27 -4.72 2.59
CA HIS A 111 -16.31 -5.41 3.45
C HIS A 111 -14.97 -5.67 2.77
N GLY A 112 -14.51 -4.71 1.95
CA GLY A 112 -13.27 -4.85 1.19
C GLY A 112 -12.02 -4.98 2.06
N ASP A 113 -12.00 -4.44 3.27
CA ASP A 113 -10.89 -4.60 4.21
C ASP A 113 -10.68 -6.08 4.57
N LEU A 114 -11.76 -6.81 4.88
CA LEU A 114 -11.72 -8.25 5.16
C LEU A 114 -11.34 -9.06 3.92
N GLN A 115 -11.89 -8.69 2.76
CA GLN A 115 -11.60 -9.39 1.50
C GLN A 115 -10.13 -9.23 1.09
N VAL A 116 -9.52 -8.05 1.30
CA VAL A 116 -8.07 -7.84 1.05
C VAL A 116 -7.24 -8.69 2.01
N ALA A 117 -7.62 -8.76 3.29
CA ALA A 117 -6.92 -9.58 4.27
C ALA A 117 -6.97 -11.07 3.90
N ARG A 118 -8.13 -11.58 3.43
CA ARG A 118 -8.25 -12.96 2.90
C ARG A 118 -7.42 -13.16 1.62
N ALA A 119 -7.39 -12.18 0.73
CA ALA A 119 -6.51 -12.24 -0.46
C ALA A 119 -5.03 -12.27 -0.06
N ALA A 120 -4.62 -11.53 0.98
CA ALA A 120 -3.28 -11.63 1.55
C ALA A 120 -2.99 -13.05 2.06
N ALA A 121 -3.91 -13.65 2.82
CA ALA A 121 -3.77 -15.03 3.32
C ALA A 121 -3.61 -16.05 2.19
N ARG A 122 -4.31 -15.86 1.06
CA ARG A 122 -4.26 -16.78 -0.11
C ARG A 122 -3.00 -16.63 -0.96
N THR A 123 -2.40 -15.44 -0.98
CA THR A 123 -1.27 -15.13 -1.88
C THR A 123 0.08 -15.02 -1.16
N GLY A 124 0.07 -14.92 0.18
CA GLY A 124 1.26 -14.62 0.96
C GLY A 124 1.74 -13.16 0.81
N VAL A 125 1.02 -12.31 0.07
CA VAL A 125 1.35 -10.89 -0.11
C VAL A 125 0.82 -10.09 1.07
N PRO A 126 1.69 -9.43 1.88
CA PRO A 126 1.25 -8.66 3.03
C PRO A 126 0.32 -7.50 2.67
N MET A 127 -0.64 -7.22 3.57
CA MET A 127 -1.46 -6.01 3.54
C MET A 127 -0.99 -5.03 4.60
N VAL A 128 -0.95 -3.75 4.26
CA VAL A 128 -0.92 -2.65 5.22
C VAL A 128 -2.36 -2.18 5.43
N ALA A 129 -2.97 -2.59 6.55
CA ALA A 129 -4.34 -2.18 6.90
C ALA A 129 -4.38 -0.70 7.31
N SER A 130 -5.40 0.02 6.90
CA SER A 130 -5.52 1.47 7.17
C SER A 130 -6.20 1.76 8.51
N THR A 131 -5.83 2.87 9.15
CA THR A 131 -6.62 3.47 10.25
C THR A 131 -8.04 3.77 9.80
N LEU A 132 -8.21 4.21 8.55
CA LEU A 132 -9.52 4.45 7.94
C LEU A 132 -9.98 3.16 7.26
N SER A 133 -10.81 2.40 7.94
CA SER A 133 -11.28 1.08 7.55
C SER A 133 -12.79 0.96 7.78
N GLN A 134 -13.47 0.22 6.94
CA GLN A 134 -14.90 -0.08 7.08
C GLN A 134 -15.15 -1.15 8.13
N ASP A 135 -14.16 -2.02 8.35
CA ASP A 135 -14.18 -3.07 9.36
C ASP A 135 -13.17 -2.76 10.47
N PRO A 136 -13.42 -3.15 11.74
CA PRO A 136 -12.47 -2.99 12.83
C PRO A 136 -11.15 -3.73 12.57
N LEU A 137 -10.04 -3.13 12.99
CA LEU A 137 -8.69 -3.66 12.74
C LEU A 137 -8.50 -5.09 13.29
N GLU A 138 -9.18 -5.46 14.37
CA GLU A 138 -9.14 -6.80 14.93
C GLU A 138 -9.80 -7.83 13.99
N ALA A 139 -10.91 -7.47 13.37
CA ALA A 139 -11.59 -8.32 12.40
C ALA A 139 -10.71 -8.49 11.13
N VAL A 140 -10.09 -7.42 10.67
CA VAL A 140 -9.14 -7.47 9.53
C VAL A 140 -7.94 -8.35 9.87
N ALA A 141 -7.37 -8.21 11.07
CA ALA A 141 -6.22 -9.00 11.51
C ALA A 141 -6.54 -10.50 11.57
N ALA A 142 -7.75 -10.88 11.95
CA ALA A 142 -8.19 -12.28 12.04
C ALA A 142 -8.20 -13.00 10.69
N GLU A 143 -8.30 -12.26 9.57
CA GLU A 143 -8.39 -12.83 8.23
C GLU A 143 -7.01 -13.06 7.56
N PHE A 144 -5.88 -12.62 8.15
CA PHE A 144 -4.56 -12.77 7.53
C PHE A 144 -4.02 -14.21 7.50
N GLY A 145 -4.61 -15.12 8.28
CA GLY A 145 -4.04 -16.48 8.42
C GLY A 145 -2.59 -16.42 8.95
N SER A 146 -1.65 -17.00 8.20
CA SER A 146 -0.21 -16.96 8.52
C SER A 146 0.54 -15.78 7.87
N THR A 147 -0.12 -15.04 6.96
CA THR A 147 0.51 -13.90 6.28
C THR A 147 0.66 -12.72 7.24
N PRO A 148 1.84 -12.07 7.33
CA PRO A 148 2.01 -10.92 8.20
C PRO A 148 1.21 -9.72 7.68
N GLY A 149 0.44 -9.07 8.58
CA GLY A 149 -0.22 -7.79 8.34
C GLY A 149 0.52 -6.66 9.02
N PHE A 150 0.50 -5.47 8.43
CA PHE A 150 1.03 -4.23 9.01
C PHE A 150 -0.13 -3.26 9.25
N PHE A 151 -0.03 -2.39 10.26
CA PHE A 151 -1.06 -1.41 10.56
C PHE A 151 -0.58 0.01 10.23
N GLN A 152 -1.30 0.72 9.37
CA GLN A 152 -1.02 2.11 9.06
C GLN A 152 -1.79 3.04 10.00
N LEU A 153 -1.07 3.97 10.62
CA LEU A 153 -1.60 4.98 11.53
C LEU A 153 -1.62 6.36 10.87
N TYR A 154 -2.82 6.96 10.79
CA TYR A 154 -2.96 8.42 10.80
C TYR A 154 -3.05 8.84 12.25
N THR A 155 -2.03 9.49 12.77
CA THR A 155 -1.95 9.85 14.19
C THR A 155 -3.09 10.83 14.55
N PRO A 156 -4.02 10.44 15.44
CA PRO A 156 -5.02 11.37 15.97
C PRO A 156 -4.40 12.52 16.77
N ARG A 157 -5.09 13.65 16.85
CA ARG A 157 -4.71 14.77 17.72
C ARG A 157 -4.89 14.43 19.19
N ASP A 158 -5.88 13.60 19.51
CA ASP A 158 -6.06 13.05 20.83
C ASP A 158 -5.07 11.90 21.05
N ARG A 159 -4.19 12.08 22.05
CA ARG A 159 -3.11 11.13 22.32
C ARG A 159 -3.61 9.81 22.86
N ASP A 160 -4.66 9.81 23.66
CA ASP A 160 -5.20 8.58 24.26
C ASP A 160 -5.85 7.70 23.17
N VAL A 161 -6.54 8.32 22.21
CA VAL A 161 -7.04 7.62 21.00
C VAL A 161 -5.89 7.07 20.18
N ALA A 162 -4.81 7.84 19.97
CA ALA A 162 -3.65 7.40 19.23
C ALA A 162 -2.99 6.18 19.87
N VAL A 163 -2.74 6.25 21.18
CA VAL A 163 -2.15 5.14 21.97
C VAL A 163 -3.06 3.92 21.94
N SER A 164 -4.38 4.11 22.08
CA SER A 164 -5.35 3.02 22.00
C SER A 164 -5.28 2.28 20.67
N LEU A 165 -5.32 2.99 19.54
CA LEU A 165 -5.21 2.40 18.21
C LEU A 165 -3.90 1.62 18.01
N ILE A 166 -2.76 2.18 18.46
CA ILE A 166 -1.46 1.52 18.42
C ILE A 166 -1.48 0.21 19.21
N GLN A 167 -1.95 0.25 20.43
CA GLN A 167 -1.98 -0.92 21.31
C GLN A 167 -2.98 -1.99 20.83
N ARG A 168 -4.12 -1.57 20.26
CA ARG A 168 -5.07 -2.48 19.62
C ARG A 168 -4.43 -3.22 18.46
N ALA A 169 -3.70 -2.49 17.59
CA ALA A 169 -2.99 -3.09 16.47
C ALA A 169 -1.93 -4.11 16.95
N GLU A 170 -1.15 -3.77 17.99
CA GLU A 170 -0.18 -4.71 18.58
C GLU A 170 -0.87 -5.95 19.16
N ARG A 171 -1.95 -5.79 19.93
CA ARG A 171 -2.72 -6.92 20.48
C ARG A 171 -3.40 -7.77 19.41
N ALA A 172 -3.85 -7.17 18.31
CA ALA A 172 -4.44 -7.88 17.18
C ALA A 172 -3.40 -8.70 16.37
N GLY A 173 -2.11 -8.52 16.65
CA GLY A 173 -1.04 -9.32 16.04
C GLY A 173 -0.42 -8.74 14.77
N PHE A 174 -0.69 -7.48 14.45
CA PHE A 174 0.06 -6.77 13.39
C PHE A 174 1.56 -6.79 13.68
N LYS A 175 2.37 -6.77 12.62
CA LYS A 175 3.83 -7.00 12.72
C LYS A 175 4.67 -5.74 12.58
N ALA A 176 4.08 -4.61 12.17
CA ALA A 176 4.71 -3.30 12.15
C ALA A 176 3.65 -2.20 12.23
N LEU A 177 4.06 -1.04 12.73
CA LEU A 177 3.30 0.20 12.75
C LEU A 177 3.83 1.13 11.65
N VAL A 178 2.99 1.46 10.67
CA VAL A 178 3.32 2.36 9.55
C VAL A 178 2.70 3.72 9.79
N ILE A 179 3.49 4.70 10.21
CA ILE A 179 3.02 6.05 10.53
C ILE A 179 3.04 6.90 9.26
N THR A 180 1.88 7.38 8.86
CA THR A 180 1.73 8.24 7.67
C THR A 180 1.89 9.70 8.03
N LEU A 181 2.91 10.35 7.46
CA LEU A 181 3.32 11.72 7.78
C LEU A 181 2.74 12.76 6.82
N ASP A 182 2.41 12.36 5.60
CA ASP A 182 2.01 13.23 4.49
C ASP A 182 0.49 13.49 4.41
N THR A 183 -0.31 13.00 5.38
CA THR A 183 -1.78 13.11 5.37
C THR A 183 -2.37 13.48 6.74
N TRP A 184 -1.76 14.42 7.42
CA TRP A 184 -2.38 15.06 8.61
C TRP A 184 -3.46 16.06 8.21
N MET A 185 -3.49 16.46 6.94
CA MET A 185 -4.49 17.28 6.27
C MET A 185 -4.75 16.71 4.86
N THR A 186 -6.00 16.75 4.41
CA THR A 186 -6.36 16.26 3.08
C THR A 186 -5.83 17.21 1.99
N GLY A 187 -5.16 16.67 0.97
CA GLY A 187 -4.73 17.42 -0.20
C GLY A 187 -5.91 17.97 -1.03
N TRP A 188 -5.64 18.98 -1.84
CA TRP A 188 -6.63 19.54 -2.76
C TRP A 188 -6.92 18.57 -3.90
N ARG A 189 -8.06 17.86 -3.85
CA ARG A 189 -8.45 16.80 -4.81
C ARG A 189 -9.65 17.23 -5.64
N PRO A 190 -9.45 17.79 -6.85
CA PRO A 190 -10.54 18.35 -7.65
C PRO A 190 -11.64 17.36 -7.98
N ARG A 191 -11.34 16.08 -8.21
CA ARG A 191 -12.39 15.08 -8.51
C ARG A 191 -13.38 14.90 -7.37
N ASP A 192 -12.90 14.96 -6.11
CA ASP A 192 -13.73 14.87 -4.92
C ASP A 192 -14.46 16.21 -4.64
N LEU A 193 -13.74 17.33 -4.79
CA LEU A 193 -14.24 18.67 -4.51
C LEU A 193 -15.35 19.09 -5.49
N ASN A 194 -15.22 18.75 -6.78
CA ASN A 194 -16.23 19.09 -7.80
C ASN A 194 -17.59 18.44 -7.54
N ILE A 195 -17.64 17.34 -6.78
CA ILE A 195 -18.86 16.65 -6.39
C ILE A 195 -19.14 16.75 -4.88
N ALA A 196 -18.35 17.59 -4.16
CA ALA A 196 -18.45 17.80 -2.72
C ALA A 196 -18.50 16.47 -1.94
N ASN A 197 -17.65 15.50 -2.31
CA ASN A 197 -17.64 14.16 -1.72
C ASN A 197 -16.37 13.91 -0.91
N PHE A 198 -16.57 13.49 0.34
CA PHE A 198 -15.51 12.95 1.18
C PHE A 198 -16.10 11.80 2.01
N PRO A 199 -15.77 10.53 1.68
CA PRO A 199 -16.43 9.35 2.25
C PRO A 199 -16.50 9.35 3.78
N GLN A 200 -15.42 9.76 4.45
CA GLN A 200 -15.33 9.76 5.90
C GLN A 200 -16.32 10.75 6.54
N LEU A 201 -16.59 11.90 5.92
CA LEU A 201 -17.62 12.85 6.40
C LEU A 201 -19.05 12.32 6.21
N ARG A 202 -19.21 11.19 5.50
CA ARG A 202 -20.46 10.45 5.40
C ARG A 202 -20.54 9.27 6.37
N GLY A 203 -19.58 9.17 7.31
CA GLY A 203 -19.51 8.09 8.29
C GLY A 203 -18.91 6.79 7.76
N LEU A 204 -18.32 6.80 6.56
CA LEU A 204 -17.74 5.59 5.95
C LEU A 204 -16.27 5.43 6.33
N CYS A 205 -15.84 4.16 6.47
CA CYS A 205 -14.45 3.79 6.78
C CYS A 205 -13.94 4.39 8.11
N LEU A 206 -14.78 4.45 9.13
CA LEU A 206 -14.47 4.95 10.47
C LEU A 206 -14.56 3.88 11.57
N ALA A 207 -14.64 2.59 11.21
CA ALA A 207 -14.89 1.51 12.16
C ALA A 207 -13.85 1.45 13.29
N ASN A 208 -12.57 1.75 12.99
CA ASN A 208 -11.53 1.76 14.01
C ASN A 208 -11.73 2.82 15.10
N TYR A 209 -12.28 3.99 14.74
CA TYR A 209 -12.63 5.04 15.69
C TYR A 209 -13.93 4.69 16.43
N PHE A 210 -14.97 4.26 15.71
CA PHE A 210 -16.28 3.99 16.28
C PHE A 210 -16.28 2.78 17.22
N SER A 211 -15.34 1.85 17.08
CA SER A 211 -15.11 0.74 17.99
C SER A 211 -14.09 1.04 19.10
N ASP A 212 -13.45 2.23 19.09
CA ASP A 212 -12.42 2.58 20.07
C ASP A 212 -13.02 3.14 21.36
N GLU A 213 -12.67 2.56 22.51
CA GLU A 213 -13.22 2.98 23.80
C GLU A 213 -12.81 4.42 24.19
N HIS A 214 -11.59 4.85 23.85
CA HIS A 214 -11.12 6.21 24.13
C HIS A 214 -11.81 7.22 23.23
N PHE A 215 -11.97 6.90 21.94
CA PHE A 215 -12.74 7.76 21.04
C PHE A 215 -14.22 7.88 21.50
N ARG A 216 -14.86 6.78 21.87
CA ARG A 216 -16.26 6.76 22.33
C ARG A 216 -16.47 7.61 23.60
N LYS A 217 -15.46 7.74 24.47
CA LYS A 217 -15.52 8.64 25.65
C LYS A 217 -15.54 10.13 25.30
N LEU A 218 -15.12 10.51 24.10
CA LEU A 218 -15.16 11.90 23.62
C LEU A 218 -16.57 12.29 23.11
N LEU A 219 -17.46 11.30 22.92
CA LEU A 219 -18.77 11.49 22.31
C LEU A 219 -19.86 11.74 23.37
N PRO A 220 -20.87 12.56 23.05
CA PRO A 220 -22.03 12.75 23.92
C PRO A 220 -22.97 11.54 23.95
N ALA A 221 -22.97 10.71 22.90
CA ALA A 221 -23.74 9.48 22.73
C ALA A 221 -22.94 8.45 21.94
N ALA A 222 -23.38 7.19 21.94
CA ALA A 222 -22.74 6.15 21.14
C ALA A 222 -22.81 6.47 19.63
N PRO A 223 -21.80 6.10 18.82
CA PRO A 223 -21.83 6.33 17.37
C PRO A 223 -23.06 5.74 16.66
N GLU A 224 -23.62 4.69 17.21
CA GLU A 224 -24.82 4.02 16.69
C GLU A 224 -26.09 4.85 16.93
N ASP A 225 -26.12 5.65 18.00
CA ASP A 225 -27.25 6.50 18.40
C ASP A 225 -27.15 7.90 17.78
N ASP A 226 -25.92 8.45 17.63
CA ASP A 226 -25.65 9.75 17.01
C ASP A 226 -24.45 9.70 16.08
N PRO A 227 -24.60 9.11 14.88
CA PRO A 227 -23.53 9.03 13.90
C PRO A 227 -23.00 10.40 13.45
N ALA A 228 -23.85 11.42 13.41
CA ALA A 228 -23.44 12.75 12.95
C ALA A 228 -22.45 13.41 13.91
N SER A 229 -22.72 13.38 15.21
CA SER A 229 -21.77 13.87 16.23
C SER A 229 -20.49 13.06 16.25
N ALA A 230 -20.55 11.74 16.06
CA ALA A 230 -19.38 10.88 15.98
C ALA A 230 -18.47 11.24 14.77
N VAL A 231 -19.05 11.52 13.61
CA VAL A 231 -18.31 11.97 12.41
C VAL A 231 -17.67 13.34 12.64
N MET A 232 -18.38 14.28 13.27
CA MET A 232 -17.83 15.60 13.57
C MET A 232 -16.68 15.51 14.59
N GLU A 233 -16.80 14.67 15.60
CA GLU A 233 -15.72 14.43 16.55
C GLU A 233 -14.51 13.77 15.89
N TRP A 234 -14.73 12.77 15.00
CA TRP A 234 -13.66 12.21 14.19
C TRP A 234 -12.93 13.31 13.40
N ALA A 235 -13.66 14.21 12.73
CA ALA A 235 -13.06 15.31 11.96
C ALA A 235 -12.24 16.25 12.85
N ARG A 236 -12.63 16.44 14.12
CA ARG A 236 -11.90 17.23 15.10
C ARG A 236 -10.59 16.59 15.53
N VAL A 237 -10.58 15.28 15.75
CA VAL A 237 -9.38 14.55 16.24
C VAL A 237 -8.50 14.01 15.11
N PHE A 238 -8.97 13.92 13.88
CA PHE A 238 -8.19 13.42 12.76
C PHE A 238 -7.01 14.34 12.42
N GLY A 239 -5.83 13.75 12.21
CA GLY A 239 -4.70 14.41 11.60
C GLY A 239 -3.89 15.28 12.54
N HIS A 240 -3.02 14.67 13.35
CA HIS A 240 -1.97 15.37 14.08
C HIS A 240 -0.81 15.71 13.14
N SER A 241 -0.42 17.01 13.11
CA SER A 241 0.81 17.45 12.43
C SER A 241 2.01 17.08 13.29
N MET A 242 2.53 15.88 13.08
CA MET A 242 3.60 15.31 13.89
C MET A 242 4.90 16.08 13.82
N ARG A 243 5.62 16.07 14.94
CA ARG A 243 7.01 16.50 15.07
C ARG A 243 7.90 15.30 15.40
N TRP A 244 9.19 15.45 15.23
CA TRP A 244 10.15 14.38 15.52
C TRP A 244 10.08 13.90 16.98
N ASP A 245 9.81 14.81 17.91
CA ASP A 245 9.69 14.48 19.35
C ASP A 245 8.47 13.59 19.66
N ASP A 246 7.48 13.56 18.79
CA ASP A 246 6.32 12.67 18.95
C ASP A 246 6.70 11.19 18.84
N LEU A 247 7.81 10.85 18.18
CA LEU A 247 8.27 9.47 18.08
C LEU A 247 8.61 8.88 19.46
N THR A 248 8.99 9.69 20.43
CA THR A 248 9.29 9.22 21.79
C THR A 248 8.09 8.54 22.42
N TRP A 249 6.95 9.21 22.48
CA TRP A 249 5.76 8.63 23.11
C TRP A 249 5.14 7.50 22.28
N ILE A 250 5.30 7.55 20.96
CA ILE A 250 4.85 6.43 20.10
C ILE A 250 5.69 5.19 20.39
N ARG A 251 7.01 5.35 20.52
CA ARG A 251 7.89 4.22 20.88
C ARG A 251 7.58 3.64 22.26
N GLU A 252 7.19 4.49 23.21
CA GLU A 252 6.73 4.05 24.53
C GLU A 252 5.41 3.27 24.47
N ALA A 253 4.55 3.56 23.49
CA ALA A 253 3.22 2.94 23.34
C ALA A 253 3.26 1.55 22.70
N THR A 254 4.35 1.14 22.02
CA THR A 254 4.41 -0.14 21.30
C THR A 254 5.81 -0.73 21.21
N ARG A 255 5.87 -2.05 21.04
CA ARG A 255 7.09 -2.79 20.71
C ARG A 255 7.20 -3.12 19.23
N LEU A 256 6.18 -2.84 18.45
CA LEU A 256 6.19 -3.08 17.00
C LEU A 256 7.31 -2.27 16.32
N PRO A 257 7.92 -2.79 15.27
CA PRO A 257 8.73 -1.99 14.36
C PRO A 257 7.95 -0.75 13.89
N ILE A 258 8.61 0.42 13.94
CA ILE A 258 8.04 1.69 13.49
C ILE A 258 8.58 2.04 12.11
N VAL A 259 7.67 2.25 11.16
CA VAL A 259 7.97 2.62 9.77
C VAL A 259 7.39 4.00 9.49
N LEU A 260 8.20 4.93 8.99
CA LEU A 260 7.74 6.27 8.63
C LEU A 260 7.40 6.35 7.14
N LYS A 261 6.11 6.55 6.82
CA LYS A 261 5.60 6.67 5.45
C LYS A 261 5.43 8.13 5.04
N GLY A 262 5.89 8.45 3.80
CA GLY A 262 5.85 9.80 3.23
C GLY A 262 7.20 10.50 3.25
N ILE A 263 8.28 9.75 3.53
CA ILE A 263 9.66 10.27 3.53
C ILE A 263 10.18 10.30 2.09
N SER A 264 10.73 11.46 1.70
CA SER A 264 11.31 11.67 0.36
C SER A 264 12.63 12.46 0.40
N HIS A 265 13.08 12.92 1.57
CA HIS A 265 14.29 13.72 1.73
C HIS A 265 15.34 12.99 2.56
N ALA A 266 16.59 13.00 2.08
CA ALA A 266 17.70 12.28 2.72
C ALA A 266 17.98 12.71 4.17
N ASP A 267 17.79 14.00 4.50
CA ASP A 267 18.00 14.47 5.87
C ASP A 267 16.92 13.97 6.84
N ASP A 268 15.68 13.82 6.36
CA ASP A 268 14.61 13.21 7.15
C ASP A 268 14.89 11.72 7.41
N VAL A 269 15.46 11.02 6.41
CA VAL A 269 15.89 9.62 6.58
C VAL A 269 16.97 9.50 7.66
N ARG A 270 18.01 10.34 7.60
CA ARG A 270 19.09 10.34 8.60
C ARG A 270 18.54 10.59 10.01
N ARG A 271 17.65 11.59 10.12
CA ARG A 271 17.01 11.93 11.39
C ARG A 271 16.13 10.80 11.92
N ALA A 272 15.35 10.15 11.06
CA ALA A 272 14.54 8.99 11.43
C ALA A 272 15.44 7.85 11.95
N LYS A 273 16.54 7.56 11.25
CA LYS A 273 17.53 6.58 11.66
C LYS A 273 18.15 6.90 13.04
N ASP A 274 18.56 8.16 13.27
CA ASP A 274 19.13 8.61 14.55
C ASP A 274 18.14 8.47 15.71
N LEU A 275 16.83 8.53 15.42
CA LEU A 275 15.75 8.34 16.40
C LEU A 275 15.33 6.86 16.55
N GLY A 276 16.02 5.92 15.92
CA GLY A 276 15.78 4.49 16.06
C GLY A 276 14.50 4.00 15.37
N VAL A 277 14.14 4.60 14.24
CA VAL A 277 13.04 4.14 13.38
C VAL A 277 13.48 2.86 12.65
N ASP A 278 12.60 1.85 12.61
CA ASP A 278 12.92 0.52 12.10
C ASP A 278 12.78 0.40 10.56
N GLY A 279 12.10 1.34 9.90
CA GLY A 279 11.92 1.34 8.45
C GLY A 279 11.55 2.69 7.88
N ILE A 280 11.95 2.92 6.64
CA ILE A 280 11.61 4.11 5.85
C ILE A 280 10.65 3.70 4.73
N TYR A 281 9.58 4.45 4.54
CA TYR A 281 8.64 4.21 3.45
C TYR A 281 8.64 5.42 2.51
N CYS A 282 9.44 5.32 1.45
CA CYS A 282 9.54 6.30 0.38
C CYS A 282 8.22 6.34 -0.41
N SER A 283 7.51 7.44 -0.32
CA SER A 283 6.16 7.59 -0.87
C SER A 283 5.78 9.06 -1.00
N ASN A 284 5.02 9.41 -2.03
CA ASN A 284 4.30 10.67 -2.13
C ASN A 284 2.78 10.49 -2.15
N HIS A 285 2.31 9.39 -1.51
CA HIS A 285 0.89 9.04 -1.39
C HIS A 285 0.21 8.85 -2.75
N GLY A 286 0.95 8.36 -3.75
CA GLY A 286 0.44 8.19 -5.11
C GLY A 286 0.04 9.50 -5.81
N GLY A 287 0.64 10.63 -5.41
CA GLY A 287 0.33 11.96 -5.94
C GLY A 287 -1.01 12.55 -5.47
N ARG A 288 -1.55 12.05 -4.33
CA ARG A 288 -2.89 12.45 -3.83
C ARG A 288 -2.85 13.59 -2.81
N GLN A 289 -1.69 13.91 -2.25
CA GLN A 289 -1.55 14.90 -1.17
C GLN A 289 -0.95 16.21 -1.65
N ALA A 290 0.15 16.17 -2.39
CA ALA A 290 0.78 17.36 -2.96
C ALA A 290 0.87 17.22 -4.47
N ASN A 291 0.71 18.35 -5.18
CA ASN A 291 0.88 18.43 -6.63
C ASN A 291 2.04 19.37 -6.97
N GLY A 292 2.83 19.01 -7.98
CA GLY A 292 4.01 19.78 -8.42
C GLY A 292 5.33 19.32 -7.82
N GLY A 293 5.32 18.26 -6.98
CA GLY A 293 6.54 17.62 -6.46
C GLY A 293 7.18 16.64 -7.46
N LEU A 294 8.34 16.11 -7.06
CA LEU A 294 9.01 15.01 -7.77
C LEU A 294 8.18 13.73 -7.66
N SER A 295 8.38 12.80 -8.61
CA SER A 295 7.90 11.42 -8.42
C SER A 295 8.65 10.75 -7.26
N ALA A 296 7.98 9.81 -6.57
CA ALA A 296 8.62 9.05 -5.49
C ALA A 296 9.82 8.24 -6.01
N LEU A 297 9.75 7.72 -7.24
CA LEU A 297 10.84 6.97 -7.85
C LEU A 297 12.11 7.82 -8.04
N GLN A 298 11.96 9.13 -8.32
CA GLN A 298 13.10 10.03 -8.45
C GLN A 298 13.81 10.29 -7.12
N THR A 299 13.11 10.19 -6.00
CA THR A 299 13.69 10.40 -4.66
C THR A 299 14.23 9.11 -4.04
N LEU A 300 13.81 7.96 -4.55
CA LEU A 300 14.17 6.65 -3.99
C LEU A 300 15.68 6.41 -3.84
N PRO A 301 16.54 6.68 -4.85
CA PRO A 301 17.98 6.44 -4.71
C PRO A 301 18.63 7.23 -3.56
N ASP A 302 18.24 8.49 -3.37
CA ASP A 302 18.76 9.32 -2.28
C ASP A 302 18.26 8.84 -0.91
N VAL A 303 17.01 8.39 -0.82
CA VAL A 303 16.40 7.78 0.37
C VAL A 303 17.14 6.49 0.74
N VAL A 304 17.35 5.59 -0.22
CA VAL A 304 18.08 4.32 -0.02
C VAL A 304 19.50 4.58 0.45
N LYS A 305 20.21 5.49 -0.20
CA LYS A 305 21.58 5.86 0.19
C LYS A 305 21.64 6.41 1.62
N ALA A 306 20.66 7.23 2.03
CA ALA A 306 20.62 7.80 3.37
C ALA A 306 20.18 6.80 4.43
N ALA A 307 19.38 5.81 4.07
CA ALA A 307 18.88 4.76 4.97
C ALA A 307 20.02 3.86 5.48
N ASP A 308 21.06 3.59 4.65
CA ASP A 308 22.30 2.93 5.05
C ASP A 308 22.04 1.71 5.97
N GLY A 309 21.30 0.73 5.41
CA GLY A 309 20.96 -0.52 6.09
C GLY A 309 19.61 -0.56 6.81
N VAL A 310 18.93 0.56 7.01
CA VAL A 310 17.52 0.56 7.44
C VAL A 310 16.64 0.17 6.26
N PRO A 311 15.71 -0.80 6.41
CA PRO A 311 14.83 -1.22 5.30
C PRO A 311 14.05 -0.07 4.68
N VAL A 312 14.03 -0.04 3.33
CA VAL A 312 13.29 0.97 2.55
C VAL A 312 12.13 0.32 1.81
N LEU A 313 10.91 0.65 2.22
CA LEU A 313 9.68 0.35 1.48
C LEU A 313 9.43 1.46 0.48
N PHE A 314 8.81 1.11 -0.65
CA PHE A 314 8.49 2.06 -1.71
C PHE A 314 7.06 1.88 -2.21
N ASP A 315 6.39 2.98 -2.57
CA ASP A 315 5.19 2.99 -3.41
C ASP A 315 5.13 4.23 -4.30
N SER A 316 4.02 4.41 -4.95
CA SER A 316 3.67 5.51 -5.86
C SER A 316 4.05 5.25 -7.32
N GLY A 317 3.03 5.02 -8.10
CA GLY A 317 3.15 4.84 -9.56
C GLY A 317 3.19 3.39 -10.03
N VAL A 318 3.41 2.42 -9.16
CA VAL A 318 3.48 0.99 -9.50
C VAL A 318 2.18 0.50 -10.14
N ARG A 319 2.29 -0.15 -11.32
CA ARG A 319 1.16 -0.63 -12.10
C ARG A 319 1.26 -2.11 -12.49
N ASN A 320 2.47 -2.64 -12.61
CA ASN A 320 2.76 -3.97 -13.13
C ASN A 320 3.99 -4.60 -12.45
N GLY A 321 4.34 -5.83 -12.84
CA GLY A 321 5.48 -6.55 -12.26
C GLY A 321 6.83 -5.93 -12.61
N SER A 322 6.96 -5.33 -13.79
CA SER A 322 8.22 -4.69 -14.19
C SER A 322 8.53 -3.45 -13.34
N ASP A 323 7.50 -2.69 -12.91
CA ASP A 323 7.68 -1.57 -12.01
C ASP A 323 8.19 -2.03 -10.64
N VAL A 324 7.71 -3.18 -10.16
CA VAL A 324 8.20 -3.80 -8.91
C VAL A 324 9.69 -4.08 -9.03
N ILE A 325 10.12 -4.76 -10.09
CA ILE A 325 11.52 -5.11 -10.31
C ILE A 325 12.40 -3.87 -10.47
N LYS A 326 11.95 -2.84 -11.19
CA LYS A 326 12.68 -1.56 -11.31
C LYS A 326 12.86 -0.84 -9.97
N ALA A 327 11.84 -0.80 -9.11
CA ALA A 327 11.95 -0.20 -7.79
C ALA A 327 12.92 -0.97 -6.88
N ILE A 328 12.92 -2.32 -6.95
CA ILE A 328 13.92 -3.15 -6.24
C ILE A 328 15.33 -2.90 -6.77
N ALA A 329 15.50 -2.81 -8.08
CA ALA A 329 16.80 -2.49 -8.69
C ALA A 329 17.32 -1.09 -8.30
N MET A 330 16.42 -0.15 -7.96
CA MET A 330 16.77 1.16 -7.39
C MET A 330 17.04 1.12 -5.87
N GLY A 331 16.93 -0.06 -5.25
CA GLY A 331 17.33 -0.30 -3.86
C GLY A 331 16.20 -0.43 -2.86
N ALA A 332 14.92 -0.43 -3.27
CA ALA A 332 13.83 -0.75 -2.36
C ALA A 332 13.94 -2.20 -1.85
N ASP A 333 13.54 -2.43 -0.59
CA ASP A 333 13.48 -3.77 0.01
C ASP A 333 12.10 -4.42 -0.21
N ALA A 334 11.06 -3.59 -0.31
CA ALA A 334 9.71 -4.02 -0.65
C ALA A 334 8.97 -2.92 -1.41
N VAL A 335 8.02 -3.33 -2.27
CA VAL A 335 7.31 -2.46 -3.19
C VAL A 335 5.80 -2.59 -3.01
N GLY A 336 5.14 -1.47 -2.75
CA GLY A 336 3.72 -1.40 -2.50
C GLY A 336 2.90 -1.11 -3.76
N VAL A 337 1.80 -1.82 -3.89
CA VAL A 337 0.79 -1.58 -4.93
C VAL A 337 -0.47 -0.97 -4.31
N GLY A 338 -1.07 0.02 -4.97
CA GLY A 338 -2.27 0.72 -4.50
C GLY A 338 -3.45 0.55 -5.47
N ARG A 339 -3.64 1.48 -6.40
CA ARG A 339 -4.78 1.48 -7.34
C ARG A 339 -5.04 0.14 -8.05
N PRO A 340 -4.03 -0.62 -8.51
CA PRO A 340 -4.28 -1.90 -9.16
C PRO A 340 -5.15 -2.85 -8.31
N TYR A 341 -4.82 -3.07 -7.03
CA TYR A 341 -5.63 -3.96 -6.21
C TYR A 341 -6.97 -3.35 -5.78
N ALA A 342 -7.08 -2.02 -5.68
CA ALA A 342 -8.37 -1.36 -5.41
C ALA A 342 -9.35 -1.51 -6.59
N TYR A 343 -8.85 -1.42 -7.82
CA TYR A 343 -9.66 -1.67 -9.00
C TYR A 343 -10.04 -3.15 -9.13
N ALA A 344 -9.12 -4.05 -8.81
CA ALA A 344 -9.39 -5.48 -8.76
C ALA A 344 -10.45 -5.84 -7.71
N MET A 345 -10.39 -5.21 -6.52
CA MET A 345 -11.41 -5.32 -5.49
C MET A 345 -12.79 -4.93 -6.02
N ALA A 346 -12.88 -3.83 -6.75
CA ALA A 346 -14.13 -3.33 -7.30
C ALA A 346 -14.83 -4.31 -8.25
N ILE A 347 -14.04 -5.00 -9.09
CA ILE A 347 -14.58 -5.87 -10.15
C ILE A 347 -14.73 -7.33 -9.74
N GLY A 348 -14.04 -7.77 -8.69
CA GLY A 348 -14.01 -9.19 -8.36
C GLY A 348 -13.85 -9.51 -6.87
N GLY A 349 -13.91 -8.51 -5.99
CA GLY A 349 -13.72 -8.74 -4.56
C GLY A 349 -12.39 -9.42 -4.27
N GLU A 350 -12.38 -10.35 -3.33
CA GLU A 350 -11.22 -11.16 -2.96
C GLU A 350 -10.57 -11.86 -4.16
N ASP A 351 -11.35 -12.52 -5.02
CA ASP A 351 -10.83 -13.22 -6.21
C ASP A 351 -10.19 -12.26 -7.21
N GLY A 352 -10.76 -11.06 -7.36
CA GLY A 352 -10.17 -10.00 -8.20
C GLY A 352 -8.80 -9.58 -7.68
N VAL A 353 -8.67 -9.35 -6.36
CA VAL A 353 -7.38 -9.01 -5.73
C VAL A 353 -6.36 -10.12 -5.89
N VAL A 354 -6.74 -11.39 -5.63
CA VAL A 354 -5.86 -12.56 -5.84
C VAL A 354 -5.39 -12.63 -7.30
N HIS A 355 -6.29 -12.46 -8.27
CA HIS A 355 -5.94 -12.45 -9.69
C HIS A 355 -4.91 -11.36 -10.03
N GLN A 356 -5.12 -10.14 -9.52
CA GLN A 356 -4.23 -9.01 -9.76
C GLN A 356 -2.84 -9.22 -9.14
N LEU A 357 -2.78 -9.72 -7.92
CA LEU A 357 -1.50 -10.01 -7.26
C LEU A 357 -0.75 -11.12 -7.99
N ARG A 358 -1.44 -12.20 -8.39
CA ARG A 358 -0.85 -13.28 -9.20
C ARG A 358 -0.33 -12.77 -10.54
N SER A 359 -1.06 -11.87 -11.21
CA SER A 359 -0.63 -11.27 -12.49
C SER A 359 0.66 -10.46 -12.32
N MET A 360 0.75 -9.63 -11.29
CA MET A 360 1.95 -8.83 -11.02
C MET A 360 3.15 -9.69 -10.63
N LEU A 361 2.94 -10.70 -9.79
CA LEU A 361 4.01 -11.62 -9.39
C LEU A 361 4.48 -12.49 -10.55
N ALA A 362 3.57 -12.94 -11.42
CA ALA A 362 3.92 -13.69 -12.62
C ALA A 362 4.77 -12.84 -13.57
N GLU A 363 4.38 -11.60 -13.83
CA GLU A 363 5.16 -10.70 -14.67
C GLU A 363 6.55 -10.42 -14.07
N ALA A 364 6.65 -10.16 -12.77
CA ALA A 364 7.92 -9.94 -12.08
C ALA A 364 8.85 -11.17 -12.16
N ASP A 365 8.31 -12.36 -11.89
CA ASP A 365 9.04 -13.63 -11.96
C ASP A 365 9.52 -13.95 -13.39
N LEU A 366 8.67 -13.75 -14.40
CA LEU A 366 9.02 -13.95 -15.80
C LEU A 366 10.07 -12.94 -16.27
N LEU A 367 9.99 -11.67 -15.83
CA LEU A 367 11.01 -10.68 -16.12
C LEU A 367 12.37 -11.08 -15.53
N MET A 368 12.39 -11.51 -14.26
CA MET A 368 13.61 -12.03 -13.63
C MET A 368 14.19 -13.21 -14.39
N ALA A 369 13.35 -14.13 -14.87
CA ALA A 369 13.78 -15.29 -15.66
C ALA A 369 14.43 -14.86 -16.98
N ILE A 370 13.78 -13.96 -17.72
CA ILE A 370 14.20 -13.53 -19.07
C ILE A 370 15.47 -12.65 -18.97
N ASP A 371 15.52 -11.75 -17.99
CA ASP A 371 16.64 -10.82 -17.82
C ASP A 371 17.82 -11.43 -17.04
N GLY A 372 17.68 -12.67 -16.54
CA GLY A 372 18.78 -13.41 -15.91
C GLY A 372 19.07 -12.99 -14.47
N PHE A 373 18.02 -12.74 -13.66
CA PHE A 373 18.10 -12.43 -12.24
C PHE A 373 17.54 -13.60 -11.40
N PRO A 374 18.37 -14.51 -10.87
CA PRO A 374 17.89 -15.65 -10.08
C PRO A 374 17.24 -15.24 -8.75
N THR A 375 17.67 -14.14 -8.14
CA THR A 375 17.22 -13.72 -6.79
C THR A 375 16.92 -12.22 -6.74
N ILE A 376 16.17 -11.80 -5.72
CA ILE A 376 15.97 -10.36 -5.41
C ILE A 376 17.31 -9.66 -5.13
N ALA A 377 18.28 -10.34 -4.54
CA ALA A 377 19.62 -9.79 -4.37
C ALA A 377 20.34 -9.54 -5.71
N ASP A 378 20.08 -10.34 -6.75
CA ASP A 378 20.62 -10.09 -8.09
C ASP A 378 19.91 -8.91 -8.75
N VAL A 379 18.60 -8.76 -8.57
CA VAL A 379 17.85 -7.58 -9.02
C VAL A 379 18.41 -6.29 -8.42
N LYS A 380 18.74 -6.27 -7.13
CA LYS A 380 19.36 -5.10 -6.46
C LYS A 380 20.74 -4.73 -7.03
N ARG A 381 21.40 -5.63 -7.74
CA ARG A 381 22.68 -5.40 -8.43
C ARG A 381 22.50 -5.19 -9.93
N ALA A 382 21.28 -5.14 -10.43
CA ALA A 382 20.99 -4.95 -11.85
C ALA A 382 21.52 -3.61 -12.36
N ASP A 383 21.98 -3.61 -13.62
CA ASP A 383 22.32 -2.37 -14.33
C ASP A 383 21.02 -1.72 -14.83
N LEU A 384 20.68 -0.57 -14.25
CA LEU A 384 19.58 0.28 -14.68
C LEU A 384 20.13 1.45 -15.47
N ARG A 385 19.59 1.69 -16.66
CA ARG A 385 19.98 2.81 -17.51
C ARG A 385 18.82 3.74 -17.80
N PRO A 386 19.10 5.07 -17.91
CA PRO A 386 18.11 6.00 -18.42
C PRO A 386 17.69 5.60 -19.83
N VAL A 387 16.41 5.75 -20.12
CA VAL A 387 15.83 5.64 -21.46
C VAL A 387 15.57 7.06 -21.94
N ASP A 388 16.16 7.43 -23.10
CA ASP A 388 16.05 8.76 -23.74
C ASP A 388 14.63 9.03 -24.29
#